data_358c741823b8b6aa9411234a864b85a6
#
_entry.id   358c741823b8b6aa9411234a864b85a6
#
_cell.length_a   1.000
_cell.length_b   1.000
_cell.length_c   1.000
_cell.angle_alpha   90.00
_cell.angle_beta   90.00
_cell.angle_gamma   90.00
#
_symmetry.space_group_name_H-M   'P 1'
#
loop_
_entity.id
_entity.type
_entity.pdbx_description
1 polymer ?
#
loop_
_entity_poly.entity_id
_entity_poly.type
_entity_poly.pdbx_seq_one_letter_code
_entity_poly.pdbx_strand_id
1 'polypeptide(L)'
;SEYEKKHFSVEVTEIISPKLERDRNLIFLSDLHNNEFGRDNGELVAAIHRLHPDAVLSGGDMMVCKGKRDIKVPLKLFRQLAASYPVYCGNGNHENRMVWERSLYGDLYEEYRDAMTAMGVHYLEDSFAFLGRDLRIAGLDLALCFYRKALYQKVPLMPPGYLERKLGKGPSDCKEEPFTILLAHSPLYFDSYARWGADLTLAGHFHGGTIRIPGLGGVMTPQYQFFLPWCAGDFERDGKRMIVSRGLGTHSINIRLNNRPQLVLIRLRRA
;
A
#
# COMPACT_ATOMS: atom_id res chain seq x y z
N SER A 1 -20.12 0.46 -10.51
CA SER A 1 -21.05 -0.62 -10.90
C SER A 1 -20.58 -1.94 -10.30
N GLU A 2 -21.45 -2.96 -10.25
CA GLU A 2 -21.06 -4.31 -9.77
C GLU A 2 -20.00 -4.92 -10.69
N TYR A 3 -20.07 -4.65 -11.98
CA TYR A 3 -19.05 -5.05 -12.94
C TYR A 3 -17.66 -4.50 -12.59
N GLU A 4 -17.57 -3.21 -12.30
CA GLU A 4 -16.28 -2.58 -11.98
C GLU A 4 -15.63 -3.17 -10.72
N LYS A 5 -16.41 -3.54 -9.71
CA LYS A 5 -15.88 -4.13 -8.48
C LYS A 5 -15.21 -5.49 -8.69
N LYS A 6 -15.63 -6.22 -9.72
CA LYS A 6 -15.15 -7.58 -10.04
C LYS A 6 -14.04 -7.62 -11.09
N HIS A 7 -13.72 -6.49 -11.73
CA HIS A 7 -12.75 -6.43 -12.82
C HIS A 7 -11.70 -5.37 -12.53
N PHE A 8 -10.52 -5.80 -12.15
CA PHE A 8 -9.39 -4.89 -11.92
C PHE A 8 -8.69 -4.53 -13.24
N SER A 9 -7.98 -3.41 -13.23
CA SER A 9 -7.05 -3.01 -14.28
C SER A 9 -5.62 -3.19 -13.81
N VAL A 10 -4.71 -3.50 -14.73
CA VAL A 10 -3.27 -3.43 -14.50
C VAL A 10 -2.79 -2.10 -15.03
N GLU A 11 -2.15 -1.32 -14.17
CA GLU A 11 -1.53 -0.05 -14.54
C GLU A 11 -0.02 -0.14 -14.36
N VAL A 12 0.73 0.39 -15.33
CA VAL A 12 2.18 0.30 -15.38
C VAL A 12 2.77 1.66 -15.11
N THR A 13 3.70 1.72 -14.17
CA THR A 13 4.54 2.89 -13.91
C THR A 13 6.01 2.49 -14.09
N GLU A 14 6.78 3.33 -14.77
CA GLU A 14 8.21 3.11 -14.95
C GLU A 14 9.01 4.16 -14.17
N ILE A 15 10.08 3.69 -13.51
CA ILE A 15 10.99 4.52 -12.72
C ILE A 15 12.42 4.15 -13.09
N ILE A 16 13.19 5.14 -13.51
CA ILE A 16 14.59 4.98 -13.87
C ILE A 16 15.45 5.56 -12.74
N SER A 17 16.43 4.82 -12.26
CA SER A 17 17.31 5.29 -11.19
C SER A 17 18.73 4.75 -11.31
N PRO A 18 19.75 5.59 -11.09
CA PRO A 18 21.15 5.16 -11.05
C PRO A 18 21.50 4.36 -9.76
N LYS A 19 20.60 4.33 -8.77
CA LYS A 19 20.75 3.51 -7.55
C LYS A 19 20.49 2.03 -7.78
N LEU A 20 19.89 1.67 -8.93
CA LEU A 20 19.53 0.29 -9.25
C LEU A 20 20.68 -0.43 -9.95
N GLU A 21 21.01 -1.63 -9.50
CA GLU A 21 22.02 -2.48 -10.14
C GLU A 21 21.47 -3.22 -11.37
N ARG A 22 20.15 -3.49 -11.38
CA ARG A 22 19.46 -4.19 -12.47
C ARG A 22 18.00 -3.76 -12.59
N ASP A 23 17.42 -4.06 -13.71
CA ASP A 23 15.97 -3.93 -13.94
C ASP A 23 15.18 -4.89 -13.06
N ARG A 24 14.02 -4.43 -12.57
CA ARG A 24 13.06 -5.25 -11.81
C ARG A 24 11.62 -4.88 -12.14
N ASN A 25 10.76 -5.84 -12.05
CA ASN A 25 9.32 -5.67 -12.08
C ASN A 25 8.76 -5.97 -10.69
N LEU A 26 8.06 -5.00 -10.10
CA LEU A 26 7.42 -5.18 -8.80
C LEU A 26 5.92 -5.05 -8.96
N ILE A 27 5.17 -5.89 -8.25
CA ILE A 27 3.73 -5.71 -8.11
C ILE A 27 3.45 -4.96 -6.83
N PHE A 28 2.58 -3.95 -6.91
CA PHE A 28 2.01 -3.30 -5.74
C PHE A 28 0.51 -3.50 -5.69
N LEU A 29 0.03 -3.99 -4.56
CA LEU A 29 -1.38 -4.18 -4.23
C LEU A 29 -1.70 -3.57 -2.86
N SER A 30 -2.92 -3.06 -2.70
CA SER A 30 -3.37 -2.41 -1.47
C SER A 30 -4.89 -2.50 -1.37
N ASP A 31 -5.42 -2.32 -0.17
CA ASP A 31 -6.86 -2.15 0.08
C ASP A 31 -7.71 -3.26 -0.55
N LEU A 32 -7.35 -4.52 -0.30
CA LEU A 32 -8.12 -5.67 -0.79
C LEU A 32 -9.48 -5.79 -0.08
N HIS A 33 -9.53 -5.46 1.24
CA HIS A 33 -10.74 -5.46 2.05
C HIS A 33 -11.58 -6.74 1.90
N ASN A 34 -10.93 -7.90 1.96
CA ASN A 34 -11.55 -9.22 1.78
C ASN A 34 -12.28 -9.39 0.44
N ASN A 35 -11.97 -8.56 -0.58
CA ASN A 35 -12.49 -8.76 -1.92
C ASN A 35 -11.83 -9.96 -2.58
N GLU A 36 -12.56 -10.64 -3.47
CA GLU A 36 -12.05 -11.78 -4.23
C GLU A 36 -12.29 -11.58 -5.72
N PHE A 37 -11.23 -11.81 -6.49
CA PHE A 37 -11.25 -11.86 -7.97
C PHE A 37 -11.16 -13.32 -8.41
N GLY A 38 -12.31 -13.90 -8.71
CA GLY A 38 -12.46 -15.34 -8.84
C GLY A 38 -12.34 -16.07 -7.49
N ARG A 39 -12.50 -17.40 -7.51
CA ARG A 39 -12.38 -18.20 -6.29
C ARG A 39 -10.98 -18.10 -5.70
N ASP A 40 -10.89 -17.79 -4.39
CA ASP A 40 -9.64 -17.64 -3.63
C ASP A 40 -8.64 -16.66 -4.30
N ASN A 41 -9.13 -15.62 -4.97
CA ASN A 41 -8.33 -14.66 -5.75
C ASN A 41 -7.56 -15.27 -6.94
N GLY A 42 -8.02 -16.39 -7.48
CA GLY A 42 -7.31 -17.09 -8.56
C GLY A 42 -7.07 -16.23 -9.80
N GLU A 43 -8.00 -15.35 -10.17
CA GLU A 43 -7.84 -14.43 -11.30
C GLU A 43 -6.75 -13.37 -11.04
N LEU A 44 -6.69 -12.85 -9.81
CA LEU A 44 -5.66 -11.89 -9.39
C LEU A 44 -4.27 -12.55 -9.40
N VAL A 45 -4.15 -13.73 -8.80
CA VAL A 45 -2.90 -14.49 -8.76
C VAL A 45 -2.43 -14.84 -10.17
N ALA A 46 -3.33 -15.31 -11.05
CA ALA A 46 -3.01 -15.60 -12.44
C ALA A 46 -2.54 -14.34 -13.21
N ALA A 47 -3.14 -13.19 -12.94
CA ALA A 47 -2.69 -11.92 -13.53
C ALA A 47 -1.28 -11.53 -13.04
N ILE A 48 -1.00 -11.69 -11.76
CA ILE A 48 0.33 -11.44 -11.18
C ILE A 48 1.37 -12.37 -11.81
N HIS A 49 1.07 -13.66 -11.94
CA HIS A 49 1.98 -14.61 -12.58
C HIS A 49 2.31 -14.25 -14.04
N ARG A 50 1.34 -13.78 -14.82
CA ARG A 50 1.58 -13.32 -16.21
C ARG A 50 2.49 -12.11 -16.31
N LEU A 51 2.62 -11.31 -15.24
CA LEU A 51 3.48 -10.12 -15.20
C LEU A 51 4.92 -10.44 -14.79
N HIS A 52 5.20 -11.70 -14.36
CA HIS A 52 6.53 -12.17 -13.97
C HIS A 52 7.28 -11.21 -13.03
N PRO A 53 6.72 -10.84 -11.86
CA PRO A 53 7.37 -9.91 -10.97
C PRO A 53 8.58 -10.53 -10.25
N ASP A 54 9.55 -9.68 -9.90
CA ASP A 54 10.66 -10.03 -9.01
C ASP A 54 10.23 -10.06 -7.53
N ALA A 55 9.18 -9.30 -7.18
CA ALA A 55 8.60 -9.28 -5.83
C ALA A 55 7.17 -8.71 -5.84
N VAL A 56 6.44 -8.97 -4.76
CA VAL A 56 5.10 -8.42 -4.50
C VAL A 56 5.14 -7.56 -3.24
N LEU A 57 4.63 -6.33 -3.35
CA LEU A 57 4.54 -5.36 -2.27
C LEU A 57 3.08 -5.13 -1.90
N SER A 58 2.77 -5.12 -0.60
CA SER A 58 1.44 -4.82 -0.09
C SER A 58 1.42 -3.57 0.77
N GLY A 59 0.53 -2.64 0.44
CA GLY A 59 0.37 -1.36 1.13
C GLY A 59 -0.63 -1.39 2.30
N GLY A 60 -1.10 -2.57 2.73
CA GLY A 60 -2.04 -2.74 3.84
C GLY A 60 -3.51 -2.68 3.46
N ASP A 61 -4.38 -2.69 4.47
CA ASP A 61 -5.84 -2.79 4.37
C ASP A 61 -6.31 -4.02 3.57
N MET A 62 -5.69 -5.16 3.87
CA MET A 62 -5.99 -6.41 3.16
C MET A 62 -7.30 -7.06 3.65
N MET A 63 -7.74 -6.78 4.89
CA MET A 63 -9.03 -7.21 5.45
C MET A 63 -9.88 -6.01 5.87
N VAL A 64 -11.12 -6.28 6.24
CA VAL A 64 -12.04 -5.30 6.84
C VAL A 64 -12.20 -5.56 8.32
N CYS A 65 -11.65 -4.69 9.16
CA CYS A 65 -11.82 -4.70 10.62
C CYS A 65 -12.90 -3.69 11.04
N LYS A 66 -14.17 -4.09 10.93
CA LYS A 66 -15.36 -3.36 11.41
C LYS A 66 -16.28 -4.34 12.13
N GLY A 67 -15.81 -4.85 13.29
CA GLY A 67 -16.48 -5.88 14.04
C GLY A 67 -16.35 -7.31 13.46
N LYS A 68 -15.75 -7.45 12.27
CA LYS A 68 -15.49 -8.77 11.67
C LYS A 68 -14.07 -9.24 12.01
N ARG A 69 -13.95 -10.54 12.28
CA ARG A 69 -12.67 -11.18 12.61
C ARG A 69 -12.20 -12.12 11.49
N ASP A 70 -12.39 -11.72 10.24
CA ASP A 70 -12.09 -12.57 9.08
C ASP A 70 -10.79 -12.13 8.39
N ILE A 71 -9.75 -12.92 8.62
CA ILE A 71 -8.41 -12.78 8.00
C ILE A 71 -8.14 -13.86 6.94
N LYS A 72 -9.14 -14.69 6.58
CA LYS A 72 -8.93 -15.86 5.71
C LYS A 72 -8.62 -15.47 4.28
N VAL A 73 -9.29 -14.46 3.74
CA VAL A 73 -9.10 -14.04 2.34
C VAL A 73 -7.68 -13.55 2.10
N PRO A 74 -7.13 -12.60 2.88
CA PRO A 74 -5.74 -12.19 2.69
C PRO A 74 -4.74 -13.31 2.95
N LEU A 75 -4.94 -14.16 3.97
CA LEU A 75 -4.03 -15.28 4.23
C LEU A 75 -3.98 -16.28 3.08
N LYS A 76 -5.12 -16.57 2.44
CA LYS A 76 -5.16 -17.43 1.24
C LYS A 76 -4.42 -16.81 0.06
N LEU A 77 -4.61 -15.51 -0.17
CA LEU A 77 -3.92 -14.78 -1.24
C LEU A 77 -2.40 -14.81 -1.01
N PHE A 78 -1.95 -14.40 0.17
CA PHE A 78 -0.52 -14.34 0.47
C PHE A 78 0.16 -15.70 0.48
N ARG A 79 -0.52 -16.77 0.88
CA ARG A 79 0.00 -18.12 0.77
C ARG A 79 0.33 -18.50 -0.68
N GLN A 80 -0.54 -18.14 -1.63
CA GLN A 80 -0.29 -18.39 -3.04
C GLN A 80 0.86 -17.54 -3.58
N LEU A 81 0.93 -16.25 -3.21
CA LEU A 81 1.96 -15.34 -3.68
C LEU A 81 3.34 -15.66 -3.08
N ALA A 82 3.42 -15.92 -1.78
CA ALA A 82 4.68 -16.23 -1.10
C ALA A 82 5.28 -17.57 -1.52
N ALA A 83 4.47 -18.48 -2.05
CA ALA A 83 4.98 -19.73 -2.64
C ALA A 83 5.82 -19.50 -3.92
N SER A 84 5.69 -18.33 -4.56
CA SER A 84 6.33 -18.05 -5.86
C SER A 84 7.23 -16.81 -5.85
N TYR A 85 7.00 -15.89 -4.94
CA TYR A 85 7.68 -14.57 -4.93
C TYR A 85 8.10 -14.16 -3.53
N PRO A 86 9.19 -13.37 -3.38
CA PRO A 86 9.39 -12.55 -2.19
C PRO A 86 8.21 -11.59 -2.01
N VAL A 87 7.63 -11.55 -0.82
CA VAL A 87 6.48 -10.70 -0.50
C VAL A 87 6.84 -9.79 0.67
N TYR A 88 6.52 -8.50 0.53
CA TYR A 88 6.75 -7.47 1.55
C TYR A 88 5.42 -6.80 1.88
N CYS A 89 5.05 -6.75 3.15
CA CYS A 89 3.79 -6.18 3.60
C CYS A 89 3.98 -5.09 4.64
N GLY A 90 3.35 -3.93 4.43
CA GLY A 90 3.14 -2.93 5.45
C GLY A 90 1.69 -2.94 5.96
N ASN A 91 1.46 -2.34 7.12
CA ASN A 91 0.14 -2.19 7.71
C ASN A 91 -0.66 -1.05 7.07
N GLY A 92 -1.97 -1.26 6.94
CA GLY A 92 -2.96 -0.20 6.81
C GLY A 92 -3.68 0.08 8.12
N ASN A 93 -4.69 0.92 8.09
CA ASN A 93 -5.45 1.24 9.30
C ASN A 93 -6.35 0.11 9.78
N HIS A 94 -6.69 -0.85 8.92
CA HIS A 94 -7.47 -2.02 9.33
C HIS A 94 -6.63 -3.04 10.09
N GLU A 95 -5.40 -3.29 9.69
CA GLU A 95 -4.46 -4.11 10.45
C GLU A 95 -4.22 -3.49 11.82
N ASN A 96 -3.91 -2.20 11.88
CA ASN A 96 -3.66 -1.48 13.12
C ASN A 96 -4.88 -1.39 14.03
N ARG A 97 -6.09 -1.37 13.47
CA ARG A 97 -7.31 -1.40 14.26
C ARG A 97 -7.41 -2.64 15.13
N MET A 98 -6.92 -3.79 14.69
CA MET A 98 -6.90 -5.00 15.51
C MET A 98 -6.07 -4.82 16.78
N VAL A 99 -5.00 -4.01 16.71
CA VAL A 99 -4.18 -3.64 17.88
C VAL A 99 -4.88 -2.59 18.75
N TRP A 100 -5.50 -1.58 18.15
CA TRP A 100 -6.12 -0.48 18.90
C TRP A 100 -7.43 -0.87 19.58
N GLU A 101 -8.18 -1.80 19.00
CA GLU A 101 -9.47 -2.29 19.50
C GLU A 101 -9.35 -3.74 20.03
N ARG A 102 -8.32 -4.00 20.86
CA ARG A 102 -8.03 -5.34 21.39
C ARG A 102 -9.19 -5.97 22.14
N SER A 103 -10.02 -5.17 22.81
CA SER A 103 -11.23 -5.68 23.46
C SER A 103 -12.20 -6.37 22.48
N LEU A 104 -12.17 -5.98 21.20
CA LEU A 104 -12.99 -6.56 20.14
C LEU A 104 -12.26 -7.68 19.39
N TYR A 105 -10.96 -7.50 19.13
CA TYR A 105 -10.21 -8.39 18.23
C TYR A 105 -9.32 -9.39 18.96
N GLY A 106 -9.03 -9.19 20.27
CA GLY A 106 -8.10 -10.06 21.00
C GLY A 106 -6.72 -10.10 20.35
N ASP A 107 -6.21 -11.29 20.12
CA ASP A 107 -4.89 -11.55 19.52
C ASP A 107 -4.92 -11.74 18.00
N LEU A 108 -6.01 -11.31 17.33
CA LEU A 108 -6.20 -11.54 15.89
C LEU A 108 -5.11 -10.89 15.03
N TYR A 109 -4.54 -9.77 15.50
CA TYR A 109 -3.42 -9.12 14.81
C TYR A 109 -2.16 -10.00 14.82
N GLU A 110 -1.83 -10.54 15.99
CA GLU A 110 -0.69 -11.44 16.13
C GLU A 110 -0.91 -12.73 15.34
N GLU A 111 -2.11 -13.31 15.37
CA GLU A 111 -2.48 -14.47 14.55
C GLU A 111 -2.23 -14.19 13.06
N TYR A 112 -2.66 -13.02 12.58
CA TYR A 112 -2.45 -12.62 11.18
C TYR A 112 -0.97 -12.43 10.85
N ARG A 113 -0.26 -11.61 11.64
CA ARG A 113 1.17 -11.32 11.44
C ARG A 113 2.01 -12.59 11.48
N ASP A 114 1.79 -13.43 12.47
CA ASP A 114 2.57 -14.66 12.67
C ASP A 114 2.30 -15.66 11.52
N ALA A 115 1.04 -15.77 11.07
CA ALA A 115 0.71 -16.58 9.91
C ALA A 115 1.39 -16.06 8.62
N MET A 116 1.43 -14.73 8.42
CA MET A 116 2.12 -14.10 7.30
C MET A 116 3.62 -14.39 7.35
N THR A 117 4.24 -14.22 8.50
CA THR A 117 5.67 -14.47 8.72
C THR A 117 6.00 -15.95 8.52
N ALA A 118 5.16 -16.86 9.00
CA ALA A 118 5.35 -18.30 8.79
C ALA A 118 5.26 -18.73 7.31
N MET A 119 4.62 -17.95 6.45
CA MET A 119 4.60 -18.15 5.00
C MET A 119 5.84 -17.58 4.30
N GLY A 120 6.76 -16.94 5.03
CA GLY A 120 7.95 -16.27 4.48
C GLY A 120 7.71 -14.84 3.99
N VAL A 121 6.58 -14.22 4.37
CA VAL A 121 6.33 -12.81 4.07
C VAL A 121 7.19 -11.92 4.98
N HIS A 122 7.87 -10.96 4.39
CA HIS A 122 8.52 -9.88 5.13
C HIS A 122 7.47 -8.90 5.64
N TYR A 123 7.04 -9.08 6.87
CA TYR A 123 6.04 -8.24 7.51
C TYR A 123 6.73 -7.04 8.18
N LEU A 124 6.51 -5.84 7.64
CA LEU A 124 7.28 -4.64 7.97
C LEU A 124 6.47 -3.71 8.88
N GLU A 125 6.80 -3.75 10.17
CA GLU A 125 6.27 -2.86 11.21
C GLU A 125 7.40 -1.94 11.67
N ASP A 126 7.39 -0.68 11.22
CA ASP A 126 8.47 0.29 11.50
C ASP A 126 9.87 -0.32 11.28
N SER A 127 10.00 -1.05 10.20
CA SER A 127 11.18 -1.84 9.87
C SER A 127 11.43 -1.87 8.38
N PHE A 128 12.52 -2.47 7.96
CA PHE A 128 12.85 -2.62 6.54
C PHE A 128 13.48 -3.98 6.24
N ALA A 129 13.41 -4.37 4.99
CA ALA A 129 14.10 -5.52 4.42
C ALA A 129 14.69 -5.17 3.06
N PHE A 130 15.55 -6.03 2.54
CA PHE A 130 16.20 -5.82 1.25
C PHE A 130 15.73 -6.83 0.21
N LEU A 131 15.65 -6.37 -1.04
CA LEU A 131 15.55 -7.23 -2.23
C LEU A 131 16.84 -7.03 -3.05
N GLY A 132 17.80 -7.92 -2.88
CA GLY A 132 19.16 -7.71 -3.38
C GLY A 132 19.95 -6.73 -2.51
N ARG A 133 20.93 -6.05 -3.09
CA ARG A 133 21.78 -5.08 -2.36
C ARG A 133 21.32 -3.64 -2.57
N ASP A 134 20.64 -3.39 -3.66
CA ASP A 134 20.33 -2.10 -4.23
C ASP A 134 18.88 -1.64 -4.01
N LEU A 135 18.03 -2.47 -3.39
CA LEU A 135 16.65 -2.13 -3.11
C LEU A 135 16.29 -2.37 -1.66
N ARG A 136 15.98 -1.29 -0.93
CA ARG A 136 15.46 -1.32 0.44
C ARG A 136 13.96 -1.07 0.44
N ILE A 137 13.20 -1.90 1.13
CA ILE A 137 11.76 -1.77 1.29
C ILE A 137 11.48 -1.55 2.78
N ALA A 138 10.95 -0.39 3.12
CA ALA A 138 10.60 0.00 4.48
C ALA A 138 9.07 0.04 4.65
N GLY A 139 8.56 -0.40 5.79
CA GLY A 139 7.16 -0.30 6.17
C GLY A 139 6.98 0.65 7.35
N LEU A 140 6.20 1.71 7.16
CA LEU A 140 5.86 2.68 8.19
C LEU A 140 4.49 2.37 8.79
N ASP A 141 4.47 2.11 10.08
CA ASP A 141 3.25 1.91 10.83
C ASP A 141 2.72 3.23 11.38
N LEU A 142 1.66 3.76 10.76
CA LEU A 142 1.10 5.06 11.11
C LEU A 142 0.17 4.98 12.32
N ALA A 143 0.36 5.88 13.27
CA ALA A 143 -0.52 5.99 14.43
C ALA A 143 -1.97 6.34 14.03
N LEU A 144 -2.94 5.89 14.84
CA LEU A 144 -4.39 6.08 14.61
C LEU A 144 -4.78 7.55 14.33
N CYS A 145 -4.11 8.49 14.97
CA CYS A 145 -4.44 9.91 14.82
C CYS A 145 -4.32 10.39 13.36
N PHE A 146 -3.45 9.77 12.55
CA PHE A 146 -3.27 10.11 11.14
C PHE A 146 -4.38 9.59 10.21
N TYR A 147 -5.28 8.75 10.74
CA TYR A 147 -6.44 8.22 10.00
C TYR A 147 -7.78 8.83 10.45
N ARG A 148 -7.75 9.88 11.29
CA ARG A 148 -8.97 10.54 11.76
C ARG A 148 -9.74 11.17 10.60
N LYS A 149 -11.07 11.13 10.71
CA LYS A 149 -11.97 11.74 9.73
C LYS A 149 -11.91 13.26 9.83
N ALA A 150 -11.78 13.92 8.68
CA ALA A 150 -11.60 15.36 8.59
C ALA A 150 -12.92 16.16 8.55
N LEU A 151 -14.09 15.54 8.84
CA LEU A 151 -15.41 16.14 8.60
C LEU A 151 -15.60 17.53 9.27
N TYR A 152 -14.94 17.75 10.39
CA TYR A 152 -14.95 19.04 11.13
C TYR A 152 -13.62 19.32 11.84
N GLN A 153 -12.58 18.56 11.56
CA GLN A 153 -11.28 18.68 12.21
C GLN A 153 -10.16 18.69 11.16
N LYS A 154 -9.15 19.52 11.40
CA LYS A 154 -7.93 19.46 10.57
C LYS A 154 -7.24 18.12 10.77
N VAL A 155 -6.81 17.51 9.67
CA VAL A 155 -5.92 16.35 9.72
C VAL A 155 -4.65 16.78 10.46
N PRO A 156 -4.18 16.01 11.47
CA PRO A 156 -3.00 16.37 12.22
C PRO A 156 -1.78 16.42 11.30
N LEU A 157 -0.93 17.41 11.49
CA LEU A 157 0.37 17.46 10.83
C LEU A 157 1.27 16.36 11.41
N MET A 158 2.09 15.79 10.56
CA MET A 158 3.10 14.83 11.01
C MET A 158 4.23 15.60 11.73
N PRO A 159 4.55 15.26 12.98
CA PRO A 159 5.60 15.95 13.72
C PRO A 159 6.97 15.79 13.04
N PRO A 160 7.84 16.80 13.08
CA PRO A 160 9.22 16.65 12.62
C PRO A 160 9.91 15.45 13.30
N GLY A 161 10.71 14.73 12.53
CA GLY A 161 11.44 13.54 13.03
C GLY A 161 10.54 12.32 13.32
N TYR A 162 9.30 12.31 12.87
CA TYR A 162 8.39 11.15 13.10
C TYR A 162 8.93 9.88 12.44
N LEU A 163 9.33 9.97 11.17
CA LEU A 163 9.87 8.81 10.44
C LEU A 163 11.23 8.38 11.00
N GLU A 164 12.07 9.34 11.37
CA GLU A 164 13.37 9.05 11.95
C GLU A 164 13.27 8.29 13.28
N ARG A 165 12.26 8.60 14.09
CA ARG A 165 12.01 7.86 15.35
C ARG A 165 11.54 6.43 15.12
N LYS A 166 10.82 6.19 14.01
CA LYS A 166 10.26 4.88 13.68
C LYS A 166 11.20 4.01 12.82
N LEU A 167 11.79 4.61 11.82
CA LEU A 167 12.58 3.91 10.80
C LEU A 167 14.08 4.20 10.87
N GLY A 168 14.50 5.09 11.77
CA GLY A 168 15.87 5.59 11.83
C GLY A 168 16.14 6.65 10.77
N LYS A 169 17.41 7.00 10.61
CA LYS A 169 17.86 7.98 9.62
C LYS A 169 17.44 7.57 8.20
N GLY A 170 16.85 8.50 7.49
CA GLY A 170 16.43 8.30 6.11
C GLY A 170 17.60 8.10 5.14
N PRO A 171 17.34 7.55 3.96
CA PRO A 171 18.33 7.41 2.91
C PRO A 171 18.80 8.77 2.39
N SER A 172 20.04 8.82 1.93
CA SER A 172 20.58 9.97 1.21
C SER A 172 20.31 9.84 -0.30
N ASP A 173 20.54 10.92 -1.04
CA ASP A 173 20.44 10.90 -2.51
C ASP A 173 21.70 10.33 -3.19
N CYS A 174 22.66 9.86 -2.40
CA CYS A 174 23.86 9.21 -2.89
C CYS A 174 23.49 7.95 -3.71
N LYS A 175 24.09 7.80 -4.89
CA LYS A 175 23.79 6.65 -5.76
C LYS A 175 24.29 5.32 -5.21
N GLU A 176 25.20 5.35 -4.26
CA GLU A 176 25.70 4.16 -3.54
C GLU A 176 24.72 3.67 -2.46
N GLU A 177 23.77 4.51 -2.06
CA GLU A 177 22.67 4.12 -1.18
C GLU A 177 21.63 3.29 -1.94
N PRO A 178 21.04 2.27 -1.30
CA PRO A 178 19.96 1.51 -1.94
C PRO A 178 18.78 2.38 -2.33
N PHE A 179 18.18 2.12 -3.49
CA PHE A 179 16.89 2.70 -3.85
C PHE A 179 15.86 2.31 -2.79
N THR A 180 15.24 3.29 -2.15
CA THR A 180 14.37 3.05 -1.01
C THR A 180 12.91 3.22 -1.37
N ILE A 181 12.14 2.12 -1.24
CA ILE A 181 10.68 2.12 -1.32
C ILE A 181 10.13 2.18 0.10
N LEU A 182 9.21 3.12 0.34
CA LEU A 182 8.47 3.25 1.59
C LEU A 182 7.02 2.79 1.38
N LEU A 183 6.60 1.76 2.09
CA LEU A 183 5.20 1.39 2.23
C LEU A 183 4.60 2.24 3.34
N ALA A 184 3.78 3.24 2.97
CA ALA A 184 3.11 4.14 3.91
C ALA A 184 1.66 4.30 3.48
N HIS A 185 0.74 3.70 4.22
CA HIS A 185 -0.65 3.52 3.77
C HIS A 185 -1.38 4.81 3.44
N SER A 186 -1.18 5.89 4.23
CA SER A 186 -1.84 7.19 3.99
C SER A 186 -1.02 8.11 3.08
N PRO A 187 -1.55 8.57 1.93
CA PRO A 187 -0.83 9.48 1.05
C PRO A 187 -0.77 10.92 1.54
N LEU A 188 -1.49 11.28 2.62
CA LEU A 188 -1.57 12.66 3.12
C LEU A 188 -0.24 13.26 3.56
N TYR A 189 0.74 12.42 3.87
CA TYR A 189 1.99 12.85 4.48
C TYR A 189 3.18 12.76 3.52
N PHE A 190 2.92 12.83 2.22
CA PHE A 190 3.95 12.71 1.19
C PHE A 190 5.15 13.65 1.42
N ASP A 191 4.90 14.89 1.85
CA ASP A 191 5.97 15.84 2.18
C ASP A 191 6.92 15.33 3.27
N SER A 192 6.39 14.60 4.24
CA SER A 192 7.20 14.02 5.31
C SER A 192 7.98 12.80 4.82
N TYR A 193 7.39 12.00 3.95
CA TYR A 193 8.03 10.84 3.34
C TYR A 193 9.17 11.25 2.41
N ALA A 194 8.94 12.28 1.59
CA ALA A 194 9.95 12.86 0.71
C ALA A 194 11.12 13.46 1.50
N ARG A 195 10.82 14.22 2.56
CA ARG A 195 11.86 14.77 3.45
C ARG A 195 12.67 13.71 4.19
N TRP A 196 12.05 12.59 4.55
CA TRP A 196 12.78 11.47 5.14
C TRP A 196 13.74 10.84 4.13
N GLY A 197 13.47 10.95 2.83
CA GLY A 197 14.36 10.56 1.75
C GLY A 197 13.90 9.34 0.95
N ALA A 198 12.68 8.81 1.15
CA ALA A 198 12.17 7.72 0.33
C ALA A 198 12.21 8.08 -1.15
N ASP A 199 12.85 7.25 -1.98
CA ASP A 199 12.91 7.48 -3.43
C ASP A 199 11.55 7.24 -4.08
N LEU A 200 10.80 6.25 -3.55
CA LEU A 200 9.44 5.93 -3.95
C LEU A 200 8.59 5.63 -2.70
N THR A 201 7.46 6.30 -2.57
CA THR A 201 6.43 5.94 -1.59
C THR A 201 5.28 5.21 -2.27
N LEU A 202 4.80 4.14 -1.68
CA LEU A 202 3.63 3.39 -2.12
C LEU A 202 2.52 3.53 -1.08
N ALA A 203 1.39 4.09 -1.50
CA ALA A 203 0.26 4.38 -0.64
C ALA A 203 -1.06 3.85 -1.21
N GLY A 204 -2.03 3.65 -0.32
CA GLY A 204 -3.40 3.25 -0.63
C GLY A 204 -4.41 4.17 0.03
N HIS A 205 -5.32 3.58 0.85
CA HIS A 205 -6.25 4.24 1.76
C HIS A 205 -7.38 5.04 1.10
N PHE A 206 -7.14 5.76 0.01
CA PHE A 206 -8.11 6.66 -0.59
C PHE A 206 -9.03 6.02 -1.63
N HIS A 207 -8.75 4.78 -2.01
CA HIS A 207 -9.55 4.01 -2.99
C HIS A 207 -9.84 4.75 -4.29
N GLY A 208 -8.98 5.67 -4.69
CA GLY A 208 -9.20 6.54 -5.85
C GLY A 208 -10.31 7.57 -5.66
N GLY A 209 -10.82 7.76 -4.42
CA GLY A 209 -11.87 8.71 -4.09
C GLY A 209 -13.28 8.21 -4.41
N THR A 210 -13.57 6.91 -4.19
CA THR A 210 -14.87 6.24 -4.34
C THR A 210 -15.50 6.39 -5.74
N ILE A 211 -15.78 7.62 -6.16
CA ILE A 211 -16.27 8.04 -7.47
C ILE A 211 -15.20 8.91 -8.13
N ARG A 212 -14.90 8.64 -9.39
CA ARG A 212 -13.97 9.46 -10.17
C ARG A 212 -14.70 10.19 -11.28
N ILE A 213 -14.45 11.47 -11.38
CA ILE A 213 -14.96 12.31 -12.47
C ILE A 213 -13.81 12.53 -13.47
N PRO A 214 -13.99 12.21 -14.76
CA PRO A 214 -12.99 12.49 -15.77
C PRO A 214 -12.55 13.96 -15.73
N GLY A 215 -11.24 14.21 -15.68
CA GLY A 215 -10.65 15.54 -15.58
C GLY A 215 -10.58 16.15 -14.17
N LEU A 216 -11.44 15.72 -13.21
CA LEU A 216 -11.47 16.23 -11.84
C LEU A 216 -10.85 15.26 -10.82
N GLY A 217 -10.71 13.98 -11.17
CA GLY A 217 -10.15 12.98 -10.26
C GLY A 217 -11.16 12.40 -9.26
N GLY A 218 -10.69 12.03 -8.07
CA GLY A 218 -11.52 11.42 -7.03
C GLY A 218 -12.35 12.44 -6.27
N VAL A 219 -13.62 12.12 -6.04
CA VAL A 219 -14.58 13.05 -5.40
C VAL A 219 -14.41 13.11 -3.91
N MET A 220 -14.30 11.95 -3.23
CA MET A 220 -14.30 11.90 -1.76
C MET A 220 -13.44 10.75 -1.24
N THR A 221 -12.61 11.02 -0.26
CA THR A 221 -11.81 10.01 0.44
C THR A 221 -12.60 9.33 1.57
N PRO A 222 -12.13 8.18 2.10
CA PRO A 222 -12.71 7.56 3.31
C PRO A 222 -12.69 8.45 4.54
N GLN A 223 -11.84 9.47 4.57
CA GLN A 223 -11.74 10.47 5.63
C GLN A 223 -12.65 11.68 5.40
N TYR A 224 -13.56 11.61 4.41
CA TYR A 224 -14.50 12.69 4.03
C TYR A 224 -13.81 13.99 3.56
N GLN A 225 -12.66 13.86 2.91
CA GLN A 225 -12.01 14.97 2.22
C GLN A 225 -12.43 14.94 0.76
N PHE A 226 -12.80 16.10 0.23
CA PHE A 226 -13.30 16.23 -1.13
C PHE A 226 -12.22 16.79 -2.05
N PHE A 227 -12.18 16.25 -3.27
CA PHE A 227 -11.33 16.72 -4.37
C PHE A 227 -9.84 16.84 -4.00
N LEU A 228 -9.34 15.90 -3.18
CA LEU A 228 -7.91 15.85 -2.90
C LEU A 228 -7.14 15.45 -4.16
N PRO A 229 -6.07 16.17 -4.49
CA PRO A 229 -5.26 15.87 -5.67
C PRO A 229 -4.59 14.50 -5.62
N TRP A 230 -4.32 13.97 -4.41
CA TRP A 230 -3.58 12.73 -4.18
C TRP A 230 -4.48 11.48 -4.07
N CYS A 231 -5.70 11.49 -4.60
CA CYS A 231 -6.62 10.36 -4.42
C CYS A 231 -6.20 9.07 -5.13
N ALA A 232 -5.51 9.17 -6.24
CA ALA A 232 -4.84 8.06 -6.95
C ALA A 232 -3.98 8.62 -8.07
N GLY A 233 -2.89 7.96 -8.37
CA GLY A 233 -1.98 8.32 -9.45
C GLY A 233 -0.53 8.29 -9.03
N ASP A 234 0.30 8.91 -9.84
CA ASP A 234 1.75 9.04 -9.68
C ASP A 234 2.07 10.51 -9.48
N PHE A 235 2.74 10.82 -8.37
CA PHE A 235 3.03 12.17 -7.93
C PHE A 235 4.51 12.33 -7.67
N GLU A 236 5.03 13.51 -7.98
CA GLU A 236 6.44 13.84 -7.75
C GLU A 236 6.55 15.11 -6.90
N ARG A 237 7.53 15.10 -6.01
CA ARG A 237 7.93 16.24 -5.19
C ARG A 237 9.41 16.15 -4.84
N ASP A 238 10.17 17.19 -5.16
CA ASP A 238 11.60 17.31 -4.84
C ASP A 238 12.40 16.08 -5.31
N GLY A 239 12.10 15.58 -6.52
CA GLY A 239 12.73 14.39 -7.09
C GLY A 239 12.33 13.06 -6.45
N LYS A 240 11.38 13.07 -5.50
CA LYS A 240 10.81 11.88 -4.86
C LYS A 240 9.43 11.59 -5.43
N ARG A 241 9.10 10.30 -5.58
CA ARG A 241 7.82 9.87 -6.17
C ARG A 241 6.92 9.22 -5.16
N MET A 242 5.62 9.34 -5.38
CA MET A 242 4.60 8.60 -4.64
C MET A 242 3.56 8.05 -5.60
N ILE A 243 3.32 6.75 -5.53
CA ILE A 243 2.22 6.08 -6.23
C ILE A 243 1.11 5.82 -5.23
N VAL A 244 -0.09 6.33 -5.53
CA VAL A 244 -1.30 6.11 -4.74
C VAL A 244 -2.23 5.18 -5.51
N SER A 245 -2.42 3.97 -4.97
CA SER A 245 -3.29 2.96 -5.55
C SER A 245 -4.77 3.30 -5.37
N ARG A 246 -5.60 2.88 -6.34
CA ARG A 246 -7.05 2.89 -6.19
C ARG A 246 -7.57 1.71 -5.36
N GLY A 247 -6.67 0.84 -4.89
CA GLY A 247 -7.01 -0.34 -4.13
C GLY A 247 -7.77 -1.42 -4.93
N LEU A 248 -7.84 -2.60 -4.37
CA LEU A 248 -8.46 -3.79 -4.98
C LEU A 248 -9.90 -4.02 -4.48
N GLY A 249 -10.23 -3.59 -3.29
CA GLY A 249 -11.56 -3.75 -2.69
C GLY A 249 -12.34 -2.46 -2.55
N THR A 250 -13.50 -2.56 -1.91
CA THR A 250 -14.34 -1.42 -1.52
C THR A 250 -14.37 -1.32 0.00
N HIS A 251 -14.49 -0.11 0.52
CA HIS A 251 -14.52 0.17 1.94
C HIS A 251 -15.95 0.50 2.45
N SER A 252 -16.13 1.65 3.10
CA SER A 252 -17.38 2.04 3.78
C SER A 252 -18.56 2.21 2.84
N ILE A 253 -18.30 2.72 1.65
CA ILE A 253 -19.29 2.89 0.59
C ILE A 253 -18.96 1.86 -0.49
N ASN A 254 -19.81 0.86 -0.62
CA ASN A 254 -19.62 -0.23 -1.58
C ASN A 254 -19.98 0.19 -3.02
N ILE A 255 -19.43 1.32 -3.46
CA ILE A 255 -19.61 1.88 -4.80
C ILE A 255 -18.25 2.16 -5.41
N ARG A 256 -18.09 1.75 -6.67
CA ARG A 256 -17.04 2.21 -7.59
C ARG A 256 -17.71 2.70 -8.88
N LEU A 257 -17.42 3.94 -9.26
CA LEU A 257 -17.92 4.52 -10.50
C LEU A 257 -16.76 5.24 -11.21
N ASN A 258 -16.46 4.80 -12.42
CA ASN A 258 -15.26 5.19 -13.19
C ASN A 258 -13.96 4.96 -12.39
N ASN A 259 -13.95 3.96 -11.52
CA ASN A 259 -12.92 3.74 -10.52
C ASN A 259 -12.66 2.23 -10.34
N ARG A 260 -12.16 1.58 -11.39
CA ARG A 260 -11.84 0.15 -11.33
C ARG A 260 -10.78 -0.17 -10.28
N PRO A 261 -10.89 -1.31 -9.58
CA PRO A 261 -9.80 -1.85 -8.78
C PRO A 261 -8.49 -1.87 -9.56
N GLN A 262 -7.37 -1.66 -8.88
CA GLN A 262 -6.09 -1.46 -9.53
C GLN A 262 -5.03 -2.40 -8.99
N LEU A 263 -4.37 -3.11 -9.89
CA LEU A 263 -3.10 -3.78 -9.67
C LEU A 263 -2.02 -2.91 -10.32
N VAL A 264 -0.98 -2.53 -9.57
CA VAL A 264 0.09 -1.68 -10.11
C VAL A 264 1.32 -2.52 -10.43
N LEU A 265 1.80 -2.42 -11.66
CA LEU A 265 3.11 -2.94 -12.08
C LEU A 265 4.12 -1.79 -12.08
N ILE A 266 5.11 -1.87 -11.22
CA ILE A 266 6.21 -0.91 -11.13
C ILE A 266 7.42 -1.52 -11.85
N ARG A 267 7.83 -0.85 -12.91
CA ARG A 267 9.05 -1.19 -13.65
C ARG A 267 10.20 -0.33 -13.17
N LEU A 268 11.05 -0.89 -12.34
CA LEU A 268 12.31 -0.24 -11.96
C LEU A 268 13.34 -0.53 -13.03
N ARG A 269 14.00 0.51 -13.55
CA ARG A 269 15.00 0.42 -14.60
C ARG A 269 16.30 1.07 -14.15
N ARG A 270 17.39 0.38 -14.39
CA ARG A 270 18.72 0.92 -14.19
C ARG A 270 18.97 2.06 -15.20
N ALA A 271 19.47 3.21 -14.69
CA ALA A 271 19.90 4.33 -15.55
C ALA A 271 21.23 4.04 -16.23
#